data_a69f336678867fe5eb496279cb07c1d9
#
_entry.id   a69f336678867fe5eb496279cb07c1d9
#
_cell.length_a   1.000
_cell.length_b   1.000
_cell.length_c   1.000
_cell.angle_alpha   90.00
_cell.angle_beta   90.00
_cell.angle_gamma   90.00
#
_symmetry.space_group_name_H-M   'P 1'
#
loop_
_entity.id
_entity.type
_entity.pdbx_description
1 polymer ?
#
loop_
_entity_poly.entity_id
_entity_poly.type
_entity_poly.pdbx_seq_one_letter_code
_entity_poly.pdbx_strand_id
1 'polypeptide(L)'
;MKKDFLPIILGSDENAYGTARLFHEAYDVRPLLVCAHQLIATSHSRLFDLSIVKNFDDEDVFPNALDNILRRCQEEYENLLVVPCSDYYTSLLVRHYDRFDGRIANRFISPELLASLDTKDKFYKLCEKHGLDFPKTVVCTPDERERVIDELPFPFPIVVKPENSNAHEYLHCEFEGKQKVYFFSEREAYLTMVRAMNTSGYRGKLIIQEFIEGGDDAMRVMNAYCDVNSRARMLCLGQPILEYYDPATAGNYAAILTRGDDELYTRVRSFLQEIGYVGFANFDMKFDRKTGRYVMFEINPRLGRSSFYVRAAGHNMMRFLVDDVVYDSAPEYVCNKTVALWSNVPMGILRRYVKNKALLREITSLPVTRTLFYRGDLSLKRLVRVGKQFLAQYGGFKKYYFDKETDFPKM
;
A
#
# COMPACT_ATOMS: atom_id res chain seq x y z
N MET A 1 -26.66 -17.02 22.65
CA MET A 1 -25.23 -16.71 22.89
C MET A 1 -24.71 -16.03 21.65
N LYS A 2 -24.06 -14.91 21.78
CA LYS A 2 -23.46 -14.23 20.63
C LYS A 2 -22.26 -15.02 20.11
N LYS A 3 -21.91 -14.81 18.84
CA LYS A 3 -20.68 -15.35 18.26
C LYS A 3 -19.50 -14.46 18.66
N ASP A 4 -18.29 -15.02 18.75
CA ASP A 4 -17.12 -14.33 19.29
C ASP A 4 -16.79 -13.04 18.54
N PHE A 5 -16.69 -13.09 17.20
CA PHE A 5 -16.37 -11.90 16.41
C PHE A 5 -16.88 -11.97 14.97
N LEU A 6 -17.03 -10.79 14.36
CA LEU A 6 -17.29 -10.60 12.93
C LEU A 6 -16.26 -9.63 12.33
N PRO A 7 -15.46 -10.05 11.34
CA PRO A 7 -14.69 -9.11 10.54
C PRO A 7 -15.59 -8.35 9.55
N ILE A 8 -15.48 -7.03 9.54
CA ILE A 8 -16.13 -6.11 8.60
C ILE A 8 -15.02 -5.47 7.76
N ILE A 9 -14.98 -5.80 6.48
CA ILE A 9 -13.92 -5.38 5.56
C ILE A 9 -14.44 -4.28 4.67
N LEU A 10 -13.79 -3.12 4.69
CA LEU A 10 -14.19 -1.95 3.89
C LEU A 10 -13.43 -1.95 2.57
N GLY A 11 -14.12 -2.31 1.49
CA GLY A 11 -13.56 -2.42 0.14
C GLY A 11 -14.05 -3.65 -0.61
N SER A 12 -13.65 -3.76 -1.88
CA SER A 12 -14.03 -4.90 -2.74
C SER A 12 -12.93 -5.28 -3.75
N ASP A 13 -11.74 -4.71 -3.60
CA ASP A 13 -10.59 -4.99 -4.44
C ASP A 13 -9.86 -6.28 -4.04
N GLU A 14 -8.69 -6.46 -4.57
CA GLU A 14 -7.83 -7.60 -4.29
C GLU A 14 -7.36 -7.66 -2.83
N ASN A 15 -7.13 -6.49 -2.20
CA ASN A 15 -6.77 -6.41 -0.79
C ASN A 15 -7.93 -6.91 0.09
N ALA A 16 -9.15 -6.45 -0.18
CA ALA A 16 -10.36 -6.88 0.53
C ALA A 16 -10.60 -8.40 0.39
N TYR A 17 -10.42 -8.94 -0.82
CA TYR A 17 -10.50 -10.38 -1.03
C TYR A 17 -9.41 -11.14 -0.26
N GLY A 18 -8.16 -10.66 -0.32
CA GLY A 18 -7.03 -11.27 0.39
C GLY A 18 -7.27 -11.28 1.90
N THR A 19 -7.75 -10.18 2.45
CA THR A 19 -8.09 -10.05 3.88
C THR A 19 -9.21 -11.01 4.27
N ALA A 20 -10.28 -11.11 3.48
CA ALA A 20 -11.38 -12.07 3.74
C ALA A 20 -10.87 -13.52 3.70
N ARG A 21 -10.01 -13.84 2.74
CA ARG A 21 -9.38 -15.16 2.65
C ARG A 21 -8.50 -15.47 3.88
N LEU A 22 -7.75 -14.50 4.40
CA LEU A 22 -6.92 -14.69 5.60
C LEU A 22 -7.77 -15.00 6.83
N PHE A 23 -8.93 -14.36 7.00
CA PHE A 23 -9.89 -14.69 8.07
C PHE A 23 -10.47 -16.09 7.90
N HIS A 24 -10.87 -16.44 6.69
CA HIS A 24 -11.38 -17.79 6.40
C HIS A 24 -10.31 -18.87 6.64
N GLU A 25 -9.07 -18.65 6.16
CA GLU A 25 -7.97 -19.61 6.38
C GLU A 25 -7.61 -19.81 7.85
N ALA A 26 -7.78 -18.78 8.69
CA ALA A 26 -7.38 -18.83 10.09
C ALA A 26 -8.48 -19.33 11.03
N TYR A 27 -9.73 -18.98 10.75
CA TYR A 27 -10.84 -19.12 11.70
C TYR A 27 -12.11 -19.73 11.10
N ASP A 28 -12.11 -20.04 9.81
CA ASP A 28 -13.29 -20.51 9.06
C ASP A 28 -14.51 -19.58 9.21
N VAL A 29 -14.29 -18.28 9.40
CA VAL A 29 -15.32 -17.25 9.50
C VAL A 29 -15.61 -16.64 8.13
N ARG A 30 -16.85 -16.17 7.95
CA ARG A 30 -17.28 -15.40 6.77
C ARG A 30 -17.37 -13.92 7.16
N PRO A 31 -16.42 -13.09 6.73
CA PRO A 31 -16.48 -11.65 6.94
C PRO A 31 -17.66 -11.00 6.23
N LEU A 32 -18.05 -9.80 6.66
CA LEU A 32 -18.93 -8.91 5.92
C LEU A 32 -18.08 -7.92 5.12
N LEU A 33 -18.15 -7.95 3.79
CA LEU A 33 -17.55 -6.91 2.94
C LEU A 33 -18.56 -5.78 2.73
N VAL A 34 -18.12 -4.55 2.95
CA VAL A 34 -18.91 -3.34 2.73
C VAL A 34 -18.20 -2.44 1.71
N CYS A 35 -18.91 -2.05 0.65
CA CYS A 35 -18.35 -1.24 -0.43
C CYS A 35 -19.41 -0.46 -1.19
N ALA A 36 -19.01 0.58 -1.94
CA ALA A 36 -19.90 1.32 -2.84
C ALA A 36 -20.30 0.48 -4.07
N HIS A 37 -19.38 -0.35 -4.58
CA HIS A 37 -19.59 -1.24 -5.72
C HIS A 37 -18.67 -2.47 -5.66
N GLN A 38 -19.11 -3.58 -6.23
CA GLN A 38 -18.33 -4.81 -6.26
C GLN A 38 -17.35 -4.83 -7.43
N LEU A 39 -16.09 -5.09 -7.14
CA LEU A 39 -15.01 -5.27 -8.12
C LEU A 39 -14.83 -6.75 -8.52
N ILE A 40 -14.06 -6.97 -9.60
CA ILE A 40 -13.85 -8.34 -10.17
C ILE A 40 -13.20 -9.27 -9.13
N ALA A 41 -12.28 -8.78 -8.31
CA ALA A 41 -11.56 -9.59 -7.33
C ALA A 41 -12.49 -10.32 -6.35
N THR A 42 -13.58 -9.69 -5.97
CA THR A 42 -14.56 -10.23 -5.02
C THR A 42 -15.77 -10.89 -5.68
N SER A 43 -15.90 -10.81 -7.01
CA SER A 43 -17.06 -11.35 -7.71
C SER A 43 -17.13 -12.88 -7.63
N HIS A 44 -18.36 -13.41 -7.43
CA HIS A 44 -18.67 -14.84 -7.32
C HIS A 44 -17.90 -15.59 -6.21
N SER A 45 -17.38 -14.89 -5.21
CA SER A 45 -16.77 -15.50 -4.02
C SER A 45 -17.84 -15.98 -3.03
N ARG A 46 -17.49 -17.03 -2.28
CA ARG A 46 -18.29 -17.59 -1.18
C ARG A 46 -17.66 -17.34 0.20
N LEU A 47 -16.50 -16.68 0.24
CA LEU A 47 -15.74 -16.47 1.47
C LEU A 47 -16.37 -15.44 2.41
N PHE A 48 -17.28 -14.61 1.93
CA PHE A 48 -17.82 -13.48 2.67
C PHE A 48 -19.26 -13.19 2.27
N ASP A 49 -19.95 -12.46 3.11
CA ASP A 49 -21.20 -11.81 2.79
C ASP A 49 -20.92 -10.40 2.27
N LEU A 50 -21.75 -9.91 1.35
CA LEU A 50 -21.50 -8.63 0.67
C LEU A 50 -22.64 -7.65 0.94
N SER A 51 -22.30 -6.47 1.42
CA SER A 51 -23.18 -5.32 1.57
C SER A 51 -22.74 -4.20 0.62
N ILE A 52 -23.54 -3.93 -0.41
CA ILE A 52 -23.31 -2.80 -1.31
C ILE A 52 -24.14 -1.62 -0.81
N VAL A 53 -23.47 -0.54 -0.44
CA VAL A 53 -24.08 0.71 0.01
C VAL A 53 -23.78 1.79 -1.02
N LYS A 54 -24.82 2.34 -1.64
CA LYS A 54 -24.64 3.41 -2.64
C LYS A 54 -23.91 4.59 -2.02
N ASN A 55 -22.89 5.09 -2.69
CA ASN A 55 -22.05 6.21 -2.25
C ASN A 55 -21.36 5.95 -0.89
N PHE A 56 -21.02 4.73 -0.57
CA PHE A 56 -20.34 4.39 0.69
C PHE A 56 -18.96 5.06 0.85
N ASP A 57 -18.39 5.51 -0.26
CA ASP A 57 -17.18 6.33 -0.36
C ASP A 57 -17.44 7.85 -0.23
N ASP A 58 -18.67 8.28 0.04
CA ASP A 58 -19.02 9.68 0.32
C ASP A 58 -18.88 9.97 1.83
N GLU A 59 -18.27 11.12 2.16
CA GLU A 59 -18.02 11.52 3.55
C GLU A 59 -19.29 11.72 4.38
N ASP A 60 -20.38 12.16 3.75
CA ASP A 60 -21.67 12.35 4.41
C ASP A 60 -22.45 11.04 4.60
N VAL A 61 -22.20 10.05 3.72
CA VAL A 61 -22.90 8.75 3.75
C VAL A 61 -22.19 7.75 4.67
N PHE A 62 -20.86 7.69 4.61
CA PHE A 62 -20.03 6.69 5.29
C PHE A 62 -20.35 6.52 6.79
N PRO A 63 -20.34 7.61 7.62
CA PRO A 63 -20.49 7.45 9.05
C PRO A 63 -21.85 6.88 9.44
N ASN A 64 -22.92 7.32 8.78
CA ASN A 64 -24.28 6.84 9.06
C ASN A 64 -24.46 5.38 8.60
N ALA A 65 -23.97 5.06 7.43
CA ALA A 65 -24.08 3.71 6.86
C ALA A 65 -23.30 2.70 7.70
N LEU A 66 -22.05 3.02 8.09
CA LEU A 66 -21.24 2.13 8.93
C LEU A 66 -21.86 1.96 10.32
N ASP A 67 -22.32 3.03 10.96
CA ASP A 67 -22.98 2.95 12.27
C ASP A 67 -24.19 2.01 12.25
N ASN A 68 -25.03 2.11 11.22
CA ASN A 68 -26.19 1.23 11.06
C ASN A 68 -25.80 -0.23 10.88
N ILE A 69 -24.70 -0.51 10.14
CA ILE A 69 -24.19 -1.85 9.96
C ILE A 69 -23.66 -2.40 11.31
N LEU A 70 -22.85 -1.61 12.01
CA LEU A 70 -22.27 -2.00 13.29
C LEU A 70 -23.37 -2.35 14.32
N ARG A 71 -24.40 -1.50 14.45
CA ARG A 71 -25.56 -1.74 15.37
C ARG A 71 -26.24 -3.07 15.10
N ARG A 72 -26.52 -3.38 13.84
CA ARG A 72 -27.14 -4.66 13.45
C ARG A 72 -26.24 -5.85 13.78
N CYS A 73 -24.95 -5.74 13.48
CA CYS A 73 -24.00 -6.85 13.73
C CYS A 73 -23.77 -7.10 15.21
N GLN A 74 -23.85 -6.07 16.08
CA GLN A 74 -23.71 -6.22 17.53
C GLN A 74 -24.82 -7.05 18.18
N GLU A 75 -25.95 -7.26 17.51
CA GLU A 75 -27.01 -8.13 18.01
C GLU A 75 -26.56 -9.61 18.01
N GLU A 76 -25.69 -9.99 17.06
CA GLU A 76 -25.27 -11.39 16.87
C GLU A 76 -23.81 -11.66 17.31
N TYR A 77 -22.95 -10.64 17.35
CA TYR A 77 -21.52 -10.78 17.60
C TYR A 77 -21.07 -9.97 18.81
N GLU A 78 -20.08 -10.51 19.56
CA GLU A 78 -19.50 -9.82 20.71
C GLU A 78 -18.49 -8.75 20.26
N ASN A 79 -17.63 -9.10 19.31
CA ASN A 79 -16.57 -8.23 18.81
C ASN A 79 -16.74 -7.96 17.32
N LEU A 80 -16.73 -6.70 16.91
CA LEU A 80 -16.72 -6.28 15.53
C LEU A 80 -15.34 -5.75 15.15
N LEU A 81 -14.66 -6.41 14.21
CA LEU A 81 -13.35 -6.03 13.71
C LEU A 81 -13.49 -5.31 12.39
N VAL A 82 -13.13 -4.03 12.31
CA VAL A 82 -13.22 -3.26 11.07
C VAL A 82 -11.86 -3.16 10.40
N VAL A 83 -11.72 -3.61 9.15
CA VAL A 83 -10.47 -3.61 8.39
C VAL A 83 -10.65 -2.81 7.10
N PRO A 84 -10.18 -1.55 7.04
CA PRO A 84 -10.19 -0.76 5.82
C PRO A 84 -9.11 -1.26 4.84
N CYS A 85 -9.47 -1.37 3.56
CA CYS A 85 -8.58 -1.87 2.50
C CYS A 85 -8.12 -0.79 1.51
N SER A 86 -8.34 0.49 1.83
CA SER A 86 -7.85 1.62 1.04
C SER A 86 -7.49 2.80 1.95
N ASP A 87 -6.64 3.71 1.45
CA ASP A 87 -6.28 4.93 2.17
C ASP A 87 -7.51 5.79 2.47
N TYR A 88 -8.42 5.85 1.51
CA TYR A 88 -9.64 6.62 1.64
C TYR A 88 -10.55 6.11 2.77
N TYR A 89 -10.86 4.79 2.79
CA TYR A 89 -11.65 4.22 3.88
C TYR A 89 -10.94 4.29 5.23
N THR A 90 -9.60 4.19 5.26
CA THR A 90 -8.83 4.38 6.48
C THR A 90 -8.97 5.81 7.01
N SER A 91 -8.84 6.80 6.14
CA SER A 91 -9.00 8.22 6.49
C SER A 91 -10.41 8.53 6.99
N LEU A 92 -11.45 8.05 6.32
CA LEU A 92 -12.83 8.20 6.76
C LEU A 92 -13.05 7.55 8.14
N LEU A 93 -12.55 6.32 8.32
CA LEU A 93 -12.73 5.58 9.56
C LEU A 93 -12.04 6.28 10.74
N VAL A 94 -10.78 6.72 10.57
CA VAL A 94 -10.03 7.42 11.61
C VAL A 94 -10.68 8.75 11.98
N ARG A 95 -11.12 9.53 11.01
CA ARG A 95 -11.78 10.84 11.24
C ARG A 95 -13.12 10.72 12.00
N HIS A 96 -13.82 9.63 11.80
CA HIS A 96 -15.14 9.41 12.42
C HIS A 96 -15.12 8.35 13.54
N TYR A 97 -13.92 7.94 13.99
CA TYR A 97 -13.78 6.79 14.90
C TYR A 97 -14.57 6.96 16.21
N ASP A 98 -14.52 8.15 16.80
CA ASP A 98 -15.24 8.45 18.06
C ASP A 98 -16.75 8.22 17.96
N ARG A 99 -17.31 8.35 16.76
CA ARG A 99 -18.74 8.07 16.52
C ARG A 99 -19.07 6.57 16.68
N PHE A 100 -18.10 5.70 16.50
CA PHE A 100 -18.23 4.25 16.58
C PHE A 100 -17.79 3.70 17.92
N ASP A 101 -17.52 4.55 18.91
CA ASP A 101 -16.99 4.18 20.20
C ASP A 101 -17.77 3.03 20.85
N GLY A 102 -17.03 2.04 21.38
CA GLY A 102 -17.55 0.82 21.97
C GLY A 102 -18.18 -0.18 21.00
N ARG A 103 -18.22 0.10 19.67
CA ARG A 103 -18.74 -0.82 18.66
C ARG A 103 -17.67 -1.50 17.83
N ILE A 104 -16.54 -0.86 17.66
CA ILE A 104 -15.38 -1.42 16.94
C ILE A 104 -14.38 -1.88 17.98
N ALA A 105 -14.04 -3.17 17.95
CA ALA A 105 -13.13 -3.76 18.94
C ALA A 105 -11.66 -3.35 18.69
N ASN A 106 -11.23 -3.25 17.43
CA ASN A 106 -9.86 -2.88 17.09
C ASN A 106 -9.66 -1.37 17.06
N ARG A 107 -8.44 -0.94 17.37
CA ARG A 107 -8.02 0.45 17.40
C ARG A 107 -7.31 0.86 16.10
N PHE A 108 -7.28 2.16 15.87
CA PHE A 108 -6.58 2.83 14.76
C PHE A 108 -5.63 3.88 15.32
N ILE A 109 -4.69 4.33 14.49
CA ILE A 109 -3.86 5.50 14.82
C ILE A 109 -4.73 6.72 15.07
N SER A 110 -4.23 7.67 15.88
CA SER A 110 -4.97 8.91 16.13
C SER A 110 -5.07 9.79 14.88
N PRO A 111 -6.06 10.69 14.79
CA PRO A 111 -6.15 11.67 13.71
C PRO A 111 -4.89 12.53 13.56
N GLU A 112 -4.23 12.88 14.67
CA GLU A 112 -2.99 13.67 14.68
C GLU A 112 -1.83 12.88 14.08
N LEU A 113 -1.72 11.59 14.43
CA LEU A 113 -0.70 10.73 13.84
C LEU A 113 -0.98 10.50 12.36
N LEU A 114 -2.25 10.25 11.96
CA LEU A 114 -2.63 10.16 10.56
C LEU A 114 -2.21 11.41 9.79
N ALA A 115 -2.53 12.61 10.31
CA ALA A 115 -2.15 13.88 9.70
C ALA A 115 -0.62 14.09 9.61
N SER A 116 0.15 13.44 10.49
CA SER A 116 1.62 13.47 10.48
C SER A 116 2.22 12.53 9.43
N LEU A 117 1.48 11.50 9.02
CA LEU A 117 1.91 10.51 8.03
C LEU A 117 1.41 10.83 6.61
N ASP A 118 0.36 11.66 6.48
CA ASP A 118 -0.36 11.91 5.23
C ASP A 118 0.47 12.67 4.19
N THR A 119 1.37 13.56 4.63
CA THR A 119 2.22 14.35 3.73
C THR A 119 3.70 13.98 3.86
N LYS A 120 4.40 13.95 2.73
CA LYS A 120 5.80 13.53 2.68
C LYS A 120 6.72 14.38 3.56
N ASP A 121 6.50 15.69 3.60
CA ASP A 121 7.28 16.62 4.44
C ASP A 121 7.16 16.32 5.94
N LYS A 122 5.96 16.00 6.41
CA LYS A 122 5.71 15.63 7.80
C LYS A 122 6.28 14.24 8.11
N PHE A 123 6.06 13.27 7.23
CA PHE A 123 6.61 11.91 7.39
C PHE A 123 8.14 11.94 7.42
N TYR A 124 8.80 12.72 6.57
CA TYR A 124 10.26 12.83 6.56
C TYR A 124 10.82 13.50 7.81
N LYS A 125 10.11 14.47 8.40
CA LYS A 125 10.47 15.02 9.72
C LYS A 125 10.40 13.96 10.82
N LEU A 126 9.43 13.05 10.77
CA LEU A 126 9.38 11.90 11.67
C LEU A 126 10.54 10.94 11.41
N CYS A 127 10.83 10.63 10.15
CA CYS A 127 11.99 9.81 9.79
C CYS A 127 13.29 10.40 10.33
N GLU A 128 13.53 11.69 10.13
CA GLU A 128 14.71 12.40 10.63
C GLU A 128 14.82 12.30 12.16
N LYS A 129 13.75 12.63 12.87
CA LYS A 129 13.67 12.56 14.34
C LYS A 129 14.00 11.17 14.90
N HIS A 130 13.60 10.12 14.20
CA HIS A 130 13.76 8.73 14.64
C HIS A 130 14.86 7.96 13.89
N GLY A 131 15.72 8.65 13.13
CA GLY A 131 16.90 8.07 12.50
C GLY A 131 16.60 7.10 11.34
N LEU A 132 15.45 7.24 10.68
CA LEU A 132 15.16 6.52 9.44
C LEU A 132 15.66 7.32 8.24
N ASP A 133 16.26 6.63 7.27
CA ASP A 133 16.72 7.27 6.05
C ASP A 133 15.54 7.61 5.13
N PHE A 134 15.55 8.79 4.52
CA PHE A 134 14.55 9.25 3.55
C PHE A 134 15.24 10.02 2.42
N PRO A 135 14.61 10.23 1.24
CA PRO A 135 15.25 10.95 0.14
C PRO A 135 15.51 12.41 0.54
N LYS A 136 16.68 12.94 0.24
CA LYS A 136 16.89 14.39 0.34
C LYS A 136 15.82 15.09 -0.45
N THR A 137 15.16 16.04 0.18
CA THR A 137 13.92 16.63 -0.34
C THR A 137 13.93 18.13 -0.16
N VAL A 138 13.55 18.84 -1.22
CA VAL A 138 13.28 20.27 -1.19
C VAL A 138 11.82 20.48 -1.59
N VAL A 139 11.08 21.24 -0.79
CA VAL A 139 9.71 21.65 -1.11
C VAL A 139 9.76 23.10 -1.54
N CYS A 140 9.26 23.42 -2.71
CA CYS A 140 9.26 24.78 -3.24
C CYS A 140 7.83 25.28 -3.54
N THR A 141 7.65 26.57 -3.28
CA THR A 141 6.44 27.32 -3.65
C THR A 141 6.45 27.67 -5.14
N PRO A 142 5.33 28.07 -5.74
CA PRO A 142 5.26 28.48 -7.13
C PRO A 142 6.31 29.53 -7.55
N ASP A 143 6.56 30.49 -6.66
CA ASP A 143 7.49 31.60 -6.94
C ASP A 143 8.97 31.20 -6.85
N GLU A 144 9.25 30.04 -6.27
CA GLU A 144 10.61 29.51 -6.08
C GLU A 144 11.01 28.50 -7.16
N ARG A 145 10.05 27.95 -7.91
CA ARG A 145 10.23 26.82 -8.82
C ARG A 145 11.43 26.98 -9.78
N GLU A 146 11.63 28.16 -10.36
CA GLU A 146 12.70 28.35 -11.34
C GLU A 146 14.08 28.52 -10.70
N ARG A 147 14.18 29.15 -9.51
CA ARG A 147 15.45 29.40 -8.84
C ARG A 147 15.93 28.24 -7.98
N VAL A 148 15.02 27.48 -7.38
CA VAL A 148 15.32 26.37 -6.43
C VAL A 148 16.26 25.33 -7.03
N ILE A 149 16.22 25.15 -8.36
CA ILE A 149 17.03 24.16 -9.07
C ILE A 149 18.53 24.43 -8.96
N ASP A 150 18.93 25.68 -8.77
CA ASP A 150 20.32 26.09 -8.63
C ASP A 150 20.85 25.96 -7.18
N GLU A 151 19.95 25.70 -6.22
CA GLU A 151 20.24 25.62 -4.77
C GLU A 151 20.01 24.21 -4.21
N LEU A 152 19.79 23.19 -5.06
CA LEU A 152 19.52 21.82 -4.60
C LEU A 152 20.72 21.23 -3.84
N PRO A 153 20.51 20.60 -2.66
CA PRO A 153 21.57 19.95 -1.89
C PRO A 153 21.96 18.56 -2.43
N PHE A 154 21.56 18.23 -3.64
CA PHE A 154 21.83 16.95 -4.32
C PHE A 154 21.92 17.14 -5.83
N PRO A 155 22.72 16.30 -6.54
CA PRO A 155 22.90 16.41 -7.97
C PRO A 155 21.72 15.83 -8.77
N PHE A 156 21.71 16.10 -10.06
CA PHE A 156 20.91 15.34 -11.02
C PHE A 156 21.39 13.87 -11.13
N PRO A 157 20.49 12.93 -11.49
CA PRO A 157 19.09 13.15 -11.82
C PRO A 157 18.22 13.43 -10.58
N ILE A 158 17.07 14.07 -10.81
CA ILE A 158 16.10 14.43 -9.77
C ILE A 158 14.71 13.89 -10.05
N VAL A 159 13.92 13.72 -9.00
CA VAL A 159 12.48 13.38 -9.08
C VAL A 159 11.67 14.58 -8.64
N VAL A 160 10.66 14.96 -9.42
CA VAL A 160 9.77 16.08 -9.09
C VAL A 160 8.33 15.60 -9.06
N LYS A 161 7.58 16.03 -8.05
CA LYS A 161 6.16 15.68 -7.87
C LYS A 161 5.39 16.91 -7.41
N PRO A 162 4.12 17.09 -7.82
CA PRO A 162 3.23 17.97 -7.08
C PRO A 162 3.05 17.44 -5.66
N GLU A 163 2.92 18.33 -4.67
CA GLU A 163 2.73 17.97 -3.25
C GLU A 163 1.52 17.04 -3.08
N ASN A 164 0.44 17.31 -3.82
CA ASN A 164 -0.72 16.43 -3.92
C ASN A 164 -1.17 16.31 -5.39
N SER A 165 -0.77 15.22 -6.04
CA SER A 165 -1.14 14.93 -7.43
C SER A 165 -2.60 14.54 -7.63
N ASN A 166 -3.34 14.29 -6.57
CA ASN A 166 -4.77 13.99 -6.59
C ASN A 166 -5.63 15.19 -6.21
N ALA A 167 -5.04 16.33 -5.82
CA ALA A 167 -5.78 17.55 -5.55
C ALA A 167 -6.52 18.05 -6.81
N HIS A 168 -7.72 18.59 -6.61
CA HIS A 168 -8.55 19.13 -7.66
C HIS A 168 -7.79 20.11 -8.56
N GLU A 169 -6.98 20.99 -7.98
CA GLU A 169 -6.16 21.97 -8.68
C GLU A 169 -5.19 21.32 -9.68
N TYR A 170 -4.47 20.25 -9.26
CA TYR A 170 -3.56 19.54 -10.16
C TYR A 170 -4.30 18.70 -11.18
N LEU A 171 -5.41 18.06 -10.81
CA LEU A 171 -6.19 17.23 -11.73
C LEU A 171 -6.76 18.06 -12.89
N HIS A 172 -7.17 19.29 -12.63
CA HIS A 172 -7.83 20.17 -13.61
C HIS A 172 -6.89 21.17 -14.32
N CYS A 173 -5.62 21.33 -13.89
CA CYS A 173 -4.66 22.08 -14.69
C CYS A 173 -4.25 21.27 -15.92
N GLU A 174 -4.04 21.94 -17.05
CA GLU A 174 -3.59 21.31 -18.30
C GLU A 174 -2.32 22.00 -18.81
N PHE A 175 -1.29 21.21 -19.07
CA PHE A 175 -0.04 21.64 -19.70
C PHE A 175 0.64 20.46 -20.40
N GLU A 176 1.49 20.79 -21.38
CA GLU A 176 2.22 19.77 -22.14
C GLU A 176 3.16 18.97 -21.24
N GLY A 177 3.15 17.63 -21.38
CA GLY A 177 3.98 16.73 -20.60
C GLY A 177 3.53 16.53 -19.15
N LYS A 178 2.28 16.88 -18.78
CA LYS A 178 1.74 16.66 -17.41
C LYS A 178 1.84 15.21 -16.98
N GLN A 179 2.47 14.99 -15.82
CA GLN A 179 2.65 13.68 -15.19
C GLN A 179 2.47 13.78 -13.66
N LYS A 180 2.21 12.66 -13.00
CA LYS A 180 2.19 12.60 -11.52
C LYS A 180 3.59 12.62 -10.90
N VAL A 181 4.58 12.13 -11.63
CA VAL A 181 5.98 12.06 -11.22
C VAL A 181 6.84 12.34 -12.44
N TYR A 182 7.75 13.28 -12.28
CA TYR A 182 8.71 13.68 -13.32
C TYR A 182 10.11 13.24 -12.97
N PHE A 183 10.89 12.88 -13.99
CA PHE A 183 12.31 12.57 -13.87
C PHE A 183 13.10 13.50 -14.75
N PHE A 184 14.11 14.14 -14.19
CA PHE A 184 14.96 15.06 -14.94
C PHE A 184 16.42 14.69 -14.76
N SER A 185 17.11 14.49 -15.87
CA SER A 185 18.56 14.29 -15.90
C SER A 185 19.33 15.60 -16.03
N GLU A 186 18.64 16.66 -16.45
CA GLU A 186 19.23 17.95 -16.79
C GLU A 186 18.35 19.12 -16.33
N ARG A 187 19.00 20.23 -15.99
CA ARG A 187 18.40 21.48 -15.53
C ARG A 187 17.36 22.04 -16.54
N GLU A 188 17.71 22.10 -17.82
CA GLU A 188 16.86 22.73 -18.85
C GLU A 188 15.54 21.96 -19.07
N ALA A 189 15.57 20.64 -18.96
CA ALA A 189 14.34 19.83 -19.03
C ALA A 189 13.40 20.15 -17.85
N TYR A 190 13.94 20.30 -16.64
CA TYR A 190 13.17 20.74 -15.49
C TYR A 190 12.56 22.13 -15.69
N LEU A 191 13.35 23.11 -16.13
CA LEU A 191 12.87 24.48 -16.35
C LEU A 191 11.79 24.55 -17.43
N THR A 192 11.89 23.74 -18.48
CA THR A 192 10.86 23.63 -19.53
C THR A 192 9.52 23.18 -18.93
N MET A 193 9.53 22.12 -18.13
CA MET A 193 8.33 21.65 -17.43
C MET A 193 7.76 22.70 -16.47
N VAL A 194 8.61 23.37 -15.69
CA VAL A 194 8.18 24.41 -14.75
C VAL A 194 7.52 25.59 -15.46
N ARG A 195 8.06 26.04 -16.57
CA ARG A 195 7.47 27.11 -17.39
C ARG A 195 6.10 26.70 -17.94
N ALA A 196 5.98 25.48 -18.48
CA ALA A 196 4.71 24.94 -18.94
C ALA A 196 3.69 24.84 -17.79
N MET A 197 4.12 24.39 -16.60
CA MET A 197 3.28 24.32 -15.41
C MET A 197 2.84 25.70 -14.91
N ASN A 198 3.73 26.69 -14.91
CA ASN A 198 3.42 28.05 -14.49
C ASN A 198 2.36 28.70 -15.41
N THR A 199 2.41 28.42 -16.72
CA THR A 199 1.41 28.92 -17.68
C THR A 199 0.03 28.26 -17.49
N SER A 200 -0.04 27.06 -16.92
CA SER A 200 -1.31 26.37 -16.62
C SER A 200 -2.07 26.97 -15.45
N GLY A 201 -1.45 27.88 -14.70
CA GLY A 201 -2.04 28.47 -13.49
C GLY A 201 -1.98 27.58 -12.23
N TYR A 202 -1.32 26.43 -12.28
CA TYR A 202 -1.13 25.59 -11.10
C TYR A 202 -0.35 26.32 -10.00
N ARG A 203 -0.94 26.43 -8.78
CA ARG A 203 -0.39 27.16 -7.64
C ARG A 203 0.07 26.27 -6.47
N GLY A 204 -0.09 24.94 -6.59
CA GLY A 204 0.38 24.00 -5.57
C GLY A 204 1.90 23.93 -5.48
N LYS A 205 2.43 23.44 -4.37
CA LYS A 205 3.87 23.25 -4.19
C LYS A 205 4.41 22.07 -5.00
N LEU A 206 5.72 22.08 -5.27
CA LEU A 206 6.45 20.94 -5.81
C LEU A 206 7.38 20.35 -4.75
N ILE A 207 7.47 19.05 -4.78
CA ILE A 207 8.44 18.24 -4.01
C ILE A 207 9.53 17.82 -4.99
N ILE A 208 10.76 18.27 -4.75
CA ILE A 208 11.96 17.91 -5.53
C ILE A 208 12.79 16.98 -4.67
N GLN A 209 13.15 15.82 -5.19
CA GLN A 209 13.84 14.77 -4.44
C GLN A 209 15.07 14.27 -5.19
N GLU A 210 16.10 13.87 -4.44
CA GLU A 210 17.20 13.09 -5.02
C GLU A 210 16.67 11.80 -5.65
N PHE A 211 17.25 11.42 -6.77
CA PHE A 211 16.92 10.17 -7.42
C PHE A 211 17.70 9.01 -6.80
N ILE A 212 16.98 8.06 -6.21
CA ILE A 212 17.57 6.80 -5.73
C ILE A 212 17.57 5.82 -6.90
N GLU A 213 18.75 5.37 -7.32
CA GLU A 213 18.90 4.48 -8.47
C GLU A 213 18.25 3.10 -8.27
N GLY A 214 17.91 2.47 -9.39
CA GLY A 214 17.39 1.10 -9.46
C GLY A 214 15.95 1.02 -9.94
N GLY A 215 15.62 -0.09 -10.56
CA GLY A 215 14.29 -0.44 -11.07
C GLY A 215 13.36 -1.00 -10.00
N ASP A 216 12.40 -1.82 -10.44
CA ASP A 216 11.40 -2.43 -9.57
C ASP A 216 12.04 -3.28 -8.46
N ASP A 217 13.12 -4.01 -8.77
CA ASP A 217 13.81 -4.89 -7.82
C ASP A 217 14.63 -4.16 -6.75
N ALA A 218 14.80 -2.84 -6.86
CA ALA A 218 15.35 -1.98 -5.82
C ALA A 218 14.28 -1.50 -4.83
N MET A 219 13.01 -1.54 -5.20
CA MET A 219 11.90 -1.24 -4.27
C MET A 219 11.84 -2.25 -3.13
N ARG A 220 11.33 -1.81 -2.01
CA ARG A 220 11.03 -2.64 -0.83
C ARG A 220 9.67 -2.23 -0.29
N VAL A 221 8.96 -3.21 0.21
CA VAL A 221 7.69 -3.03 0.92
C VAL A 221 7.78 -3.74 2.25
N MET A 222 7.25 -3.15 3.31
CA MET A 222 7.15 -3.83 4.60
C MET A 222 5.74 -3.70 5.14
N ASN A 223 5.10 -4.83 5.44
CA ASN A 223 3.88 -4.83 6.22
C ASN A 223 4.22 -5.08 7.69
N ALA A 224 3.52 -4.35 8.56
CA ALA A 224 3.64 -4.47 10.01
C ALA A 224 2.26 -4.58 10.65
N TYR A 225 2.22 -5.17 11.85
CA TYR A 225 1.11 -5.07 12.78
C TYR A 225 1.63 -4.63 14.15
N CYS A 226 1.02 -3.58 14.72
CA CYS A 226 1.27 -3.13 16.08
C CYS A 226 0.02 -3.38 16.93
N ASP A 227 0.24 -3.93 18.13
CA ASP A 227 -0.84 -4.20 19.10
C ASP A 227 -1.41 -2.90 19.69
N VAL A 228 -2.44 -3.06 20.51
CA VAL A 228 -3.11 -1.94 21.23
C VAL A 228 -2.17 -1.16 22.17
N ASN A 229 -1.00 -1.70 22.51
CA ASN A 229 0.03 -1.07 23.32
C ASN A 229 1.18 -0.50 22.47
N SER A 230 0.97 -0.31 21.17
CA SER A 230 1.97 0.21 20.21
C SER A 230 3.23 -0.66 20.08
N ARG A 231 3.14 -1.94 20.37
CA ARG A 231 4.26 -2.87 20.20
C ARG A 231 4.13 -3.58 18.87
N ALA A 232 5.12 -3.42 18.00
CA ALA A 232 5.15 -4.17 16.76
C ALA A 232 5.23 -5.68 17.06
N ARG A 233 4.24 -6.43 16.55
CA ARG A 233 4.10 -7.88 16.73
C ARG A 233 4.46 -8.65 15.49
N MET A 234 4.35 -8.04 14.32
CA MET A 234 4.72 -8.66 13.05
C MET A 234 5.38 -7.64 12.13
N LEU A 235 6.51 -8.02 11.53
CA LEU A 235 7.18 -7.31 10.46
C LEU A 235 7.52 -8.29 9.34
N CYS A 236 7.17 -7.94 8.11
CA CYS A 236 7.48 -8.75 6.94
C CYS A 236 7.98 -7.85 5.82
N LEU A 237 9.25 -8.02 5.45
CA LEU A 237 9.90 -7.32 4.35
C LEU A 237 9.67 -8.08 3.04
N GLY A 238 9.29 -7.36 2.00
CA GLY A 238 9.18 -7.83 0.63
C GLY A 238 10.08 -7.04 -0.32
N GLN A 239 10.64 -7.74 -1.29
CA GLN A 239 11.31 -7.17 -2.45
C GLN A 239 10.36 -7.27 -3.65
N PRO A 240 9.76 -6.18 -4.11
CA PRO A 240 9.10 -6.15 -5.41
C PRO A 240 10.03 -6.65 -6.51
N ILE A 241 9.47 -7.43 -7.42
CA ILE A 241 10.20 -7.99 -8.55
C ILE A 241 9.74 -7.34 -9.84
N LEU A 242 8.47 -6.97 -9.85
CA LEU A 242 7.79 -6.33 -10.98
C LEU A 242 6.62 -5.52 -10.45
N GLU A 243 6.45 -4.32 -10.98
CA GLU A 243 5.28 -3.46 -10.73
C GLU A 243 4.28 -3.55 -11.90
N TYR A 244 3.08 -3.02 -11.69
CA TYR A 244 2.14 -2.76 -12.77
C TYR A 244 2.45 -1.42 -13.43
N TYR A 245 2.26 -1.36 -14.74
CA TYR A 245 2.58 -0.19 -15.57
C TYR A 245 1.36 0.43 -16.24
N ASP A 246 0.21 -0.22 -16.19
CA ASP A 246 -1.00 0.39 -16.74
C ASP A 246 -1.47 1.57 -15.88
N PRO A 247 -2.08 2.62 -16.49
CA PRO A 247 -2.41 3.87 -15.79
C PRO A 247 -3.31 3.70 -14.56
N ALA A 248 -4.13 2.66 -14.51
CA ALA A 248 -5.06 2.42 -13.40
C ALA A 248 -4.38 1.74 -12.19
N THR A 249 -3.30 1.00 -12.42
CA THR A 249 -2.63 0.20 -11.39
C THR A 249 -1.13 0.51 -11.25
N ALA A 250 -0.59 1.44 -12.02
CA ALA A 250 0.82 1.83 -11.97
C ALA A 250 1.28 2.14 -10.53
N GLY A 251 2.47 1.66 -10.19
CA GLY A 251 3.04 1.77 -8.85
C GLY A 251 2.60 0.69 -7.86
N ASN A 252 1.63 -0.17 -8.22
CA ASN A 252 1.32 -1.34 -7.40
C ASN A 252 2.23 -2.52 -7.79
N TYR A 253 2.56 -3.36 -6.81
CA TYR A 253 3.43 -4.50 -7.04
C TYR A 253 2.67 -5.69 -7.64
N ALA A 254 3.20 -6.23 -8.72
CA ALA A 254 2.66 -7.39 -9.44
C ALA A 254 3.22 -8.72 -8.89
N ALA A 255 4.46 -8.69 -8.39
CA ALA A 255 5.10 -9.82 -7.74
C ALA A 255 6.10 -9.35 -6.68
N ILE A 256 6.19 -10.09 -5.57
CA ILE A 256 7.06 -9.80 -4.43
C ILE A 256 7.75 -11.09 -3.99
N LEU A 257 9.05 -10.99 -3.75
CA LEU A 257 9.85 -12.00 -3.08
C LEU A 257 10.08 -11.56 -1.63
N THR A 258 9.72 -12.41 -0.66
CA THR A 258 9.94 -12.06 0.74
C THR A 258 11.42 -12.11 1.09
N ARG A 259 11.84 -11.25 2.00
CA ARG A 259 13.22 -11.12 2.49
C ARG A 259 13.23 -10.99 4.01
N GLY A 260 14.40 -11.11 4.61
CA GLY A 260 14.64 -10.78 6.01
C GLY A 260 15.79 -9.79 6.14
N ASP A 261 15.66 -8.85 7.07
CA ASP A 261 16.71 -7.90 7.44
C ASP A 261 16.52 -7.48 8.90
N ASP A 262 17.36 -8.03 9.78
CA ASP A 262 17.20 -7.86 11.23
C ASP A 262 17.49 -6.43 11.69
N GLU A 263 18.41 -5.71 11.01
CA GLU A 263 18.73 -4.32 11.32
C GLU A 263 17.54 -3.41 10.96
N LEU A 264 17.01 -3.57 9.74
CA LEU A 264 15.84 -2.82 9.32
C LEU A 264 14.62 -3.11 10.22
N TYR A 265 14.39 -4.37 10.58
CA TYR A 265 13.31 -4.73 11.49
C TYR A 265 13.46 -4.06 12.85
N THR A 266 14.66 -4.01 13.40
CA THR A 266 14.91 -3.34 14.68
C THR A 266 14.61 -1.85 14.59
N ARG A 267 15.09 -1.16 13.56
CA ARG A 267 14.86 0.27 13.33
C ARG A 267 13.38 0.59 13.17
N VAL A 268 12.67 -0.16 12.30
CA VAL A 268 11.24 0.07 12.05
C VAL A 268 10.39 -0.27 13.29
N ARG A 269 10.75 -1.30 14.04
CA ARG A 269 10.10 -1.65 15.30
C ARG A 269 10.19 -0.51 16.32
N SER A 270 11.38 0.05 16.53
CA SER A 270 11.58 1.20 17.44
C SER A 270 10.78 2.41 16.96
N PHE A 271 10.85 2.73 15.67
CA PHE A 271 10.10 3.83 15.07
C PHE A 271 8.60 3.71 15.35
N LEU A 272 7.98 2.58 15.03
CA LEU A 272 6.54 2.37 15.24
C LEU A 272 6.14 2.51 16.71
N GLN A 273 6.95 1.96 17.62
CA GLN A 273 6.71 2.06 19.06
C GLN A 273 6.83 3.50 19.57
N GLU A 274 7.83 4.24 19.13
CA GLU A 274 8.10 5.60 19.57
C GLU A 274 7.04 6.61 19.09
N ILE A 275 6.44 6.39 17.90
CA ILE A 275 5.35 7.23 17.41
C ILE A 275 3.97 6.80 17.92
N GLY A 276 3.88 5.77 18.77
CA GLY A 276 2.62 5.27 19.31
C GLY A 276 1.71 4.61 18.27
N TYR A 277 2.30 3.92 17.29
CA TYR A 277 1.55 3.32 16.17
C TYR A 277 0.72 2.12 16.62
N VAL A 278 -0.53 2.00 16.15
CA VAL A 278 -1.41 0.86 16.39
C VAL A 278 -2.05 0.36 15.09
N GLY A 279 -2.29 -0.95 15.00
CA GLY A 279 -2.90 -1.58 13.83
C GLY A 279 -1.90 -1.88 12.71
N PHE A 280 -2.40 -1.95 11.47
CA PHE A 280 -1.60 -2.31 10.30
C PHE A 280 -0.86 -1.12 9.70
N ALA A 281 0.39 -1.36 9.29
CA ALA A 281 1.19 -0.40 8.53
C ALA A 281 1.75 -1.05 7.26
N ASN A 282 1.85 -0.26 6.20
CA ASN A 282 2.54 -0.63 4.97
C ASN A 282 3.54 0.46 4.60
N PHE A 283 4.83 0.12 4.67
CA PHE A 283 5.92 1.00 4.27
C PHE A 283 6.28 0.75 2.82
N ASP A 284 6.47 1.83 2.07
CA ASP A 284 7.10 1.82 0.76
C ASP A 284 8.47 2.49 0.87
N MET A 285 9.52 1.79 0.43
CA MET A 285 10.90 2.23 0.54
C MET A 285 11.71 1.74 -0.66
N LYS A 286 12.91 2.26 -0.83
CA LYS A 286 13.85 1.81 -1.84
C LYS A 286 15.18 1.44 -1.19
N PHE A 287 15.77 0.35 -1.62
CA PHE A 287 17.12 -0.04 -1.22
C PHE A 287 18.13 0.66 -2.12
N ASP A 288 18.86 1.59 -1.56
CA ASP A 288 19.94 2.27 -2.23
C ASP A 288 21.18 1.37 -2.26
N ARG A 289 21.47 0.83 -3.43
CA ARG A 289 22.61 -0.09 -3.63
C ARG A 289 23.97 0.59 -3.44
N LYS A 290 24.05 1.92 -3.57
CA LYS A 290 25.31 2.67 -3.38
C LYS A 290 25.68 2.80 -1.92
N THR A 291 24.69 3.06 -1.08
CA THR A 291 24.90 3.30 0.36
C THR A 291 24.56 2.11 1.23
N GLY A 292 23.89 1.07 0.68
CA GLY A 292 23.41 -0.08 1.41
C GLY A 292 22.21 0.23 2.35
N ARG A 293 21.54 1.38 2.18
CA ARG A 293 20.49 1.85 3.09
C ARG A 293 19.10 1.68 2.50
N TYR A 294 18.11 1.56 3.39
CA TYR A 294 16.69 1.57 3.06
C TYR A 294 16.14 2.99 3.20
N VAL A 295 15.76 3.58 2.09
CA VAL A 295 15.26 4.96 1.99
C VAL A 295 13.74 4.93 2.02
N MET A 296 13.13 5.49 3.07
CA MET A 296 11.68 5.50 3.29
C MET A 296 10.99 6.50 2.38
N PHE A 297 9.95 6.08 1.66
CA PHE A 297 9.16 6.96 0.80
C PHE A 297 7.84 7.36 1.43
N GLU A 298 7.15 6.40 2.05
CA GLU A 298 5.87 6.63 2.72
C GLU A 298 5.51 5.48 3.66
N ILE A 299 4.58 5.77 4.57
CA ILE A 299 3.89 4.79 5.39
C ILE A 299 2.38 4.96 5.18
N ASN A 300 1.71 3.87 4.87
CA ASN A 300 0.27 3.82 4.69
C ASN A 300 -0.36 3.15 5.93
N PRO A 301 -1.30 3.78 6.65
CA PRO A 301 -1.86 3.25 7.89
C PRO A 301 -2.94 2.18 7.64
N ARG A 302 -2.62 1.22 6.81
CA ARG A 302 -3.49 0.13 6.40
C ARG A 302 -2.68 -1.02 5.79
N LEU A 303 -3.36 -2.12 5.48
CA LEU A 303 -2.80 -3.18 4.65
C LEU A 303 -2.56 -2.67 3.22
N GLY A 304 -1.37 -2.94 2.68
CA GLY A 304 -1.07 -2.67 1.27
C GLY A 304 -1.88 -3.58 0.33
N ARG A 305 -2.13 -3.14 -0.90
CA ARG A 305 -2.83 -3.95 -1.91
C ARG A 305 -2.17 -5.30 -2.16
N SER A 306 -0.85 -5.36 -2.02
CA SER A 306 -0.03 -6.56 -2.17
C SER A 306 0.20 -7.32 -0.85
N SER A 307 -0.37 -6.89 0.28
CA SER A 307 -0.10 -7.42 1.63
C SER A 307 -0.18 -8.94 1.76
N PHE A 308 -0.89 -9.59 0.84
CA PHE A 308 -1.00 -11.05 0.82
C PHE A 308 0.35 -11.77 0.62
N TYR A 309 1.43 -11.08 0.24
CA TYR A 309 2.78 -11.66 0.22
C TYR A 309 3.24 -12.15 1.60
N VAL A 310 2.73 -11.55 2.68
CA VAL A 310 2.99 -12.00 4.06
C VAL A 310 2.50 -13.43 4.27
N ARG A 311 1.39 -13.80 3.61
CA ARG A 311 0.88 -15.18 3.64
C ARG A 311 1.80 -16.15 2.89
N ALA A 312 2.45 -15.70 1.82
CA ALA A 312 3.47 -16.51 1.13
C ALA A 312 4.64 -16.84 2.07
N ALA A 313 5.02 -15.91 2.93
CA ALA A 313 6.05 -16.09 3.96
C ALA A 313 5.64 -17.03 5.12
N GLY A 314 4.39 -17.52 5.13
CA GLY A 314 3.87 -18.42 6.16
C GLY A 314 3.07 -17.74 7.27
N HIS A 315 2.97 -16.40 7.27
CA HIS A 315 2.27 -15.66 8.33
C HIS A 315 0.86 -15.26 7.89
N ASN A 316 -0.06 -15.22 8.84
CA ASN A 316 -1.41 -14.71 8.64
C ASN A 316 -1.63 -13.48 9.51
N MET A 317 -1.71 -12.31 8.89
CA MET A 317 -1.81 -11.02 9.59
C MET A 317 -3.08 -10.91 10.44
N MET A 318 -4.16 -11.58 10.04
CA MET A 318 -5.42 -11.53 10.79
C MET A 318 -5.35 -12.28 12.13
N ARG A 319 -4.41 -13.24 12.30
CA ARG A 319 -4.18 -13.87 13.60
C ARG A 319 -3.67 -12.86 14.62
N PHE A 320 -2.71 -12.01 14.23
CA PHE A 320 -2.18 -10.97 15.12
C PHE A 320 -3.27 -10.01 15.58
N LEU A 321 -4.17 -9.60 14.67
CA LEU A 321 -5.30 -8.75 15.01
C LEU A 321 -6.29 -9.45 15.97
N VAL A 322 -6.68 -10.68 15.68
CA VAL A 322 -7.68 -11.42 16.49
C VAL A 322 -7.11 -11.80 17.84
N ASP A 323 -5.87 -12.26 17.90
CA ASP A 323 -5.20 -12.61 19.15
C ASP A 323 -5.09 -11.38 20.07
N ASP A 324 -4.71 -10.22 19.54
CA ASP A 324 -4.60 -8.97 20.31
C ASP A 324 -5.96 -8.45 20.79
N VAL A 325 -6.97 -8.45 19.93
CA VAL A 325 -8.20 -7.67 20.16
C VAL A 325 -9.36 -8.51 20.68
N VAL A 326 -9.45 -9.78 20.26
CA VAL A 326 -10.57 -10.67 20.63
C VAL A 326 -10.19 -11.56 21.79
N TYR A 327 -8.95 -12.10 21.76
CA TYR A 327 -8.52 -13.06 22.78
C TYR A 327 -7.65 -12.44 23.89
N ASP A 328 -7.36 -11.12 23.78
CA ASP A 328 -6.51 -10.38 24.74
C ASP A 328 -5.19 -11.13 25.02
N SER A 329 -4.69 -11.81 24.03
CA SER A 329 -3.44 -12.53 24.07
C SER A 329 -2.40 -11.75 23.28
N ALA A 330 -1.40 -11.17 23.96
CA ALA A 330 -0.35 -10.46 23.27
C ALA A 330 0.43 -11.44 22.36
N PRO A 331 0.27 -11.40 21.00
CA PRO A 331 0.96 -12.32 20.12
C PRO A 331 2.48 -12.15 20.26
N GLU A 332 3.22 -13.25 20.13
CA GLU A 332 4.68 -13.17 20.10
C GLU A 332 5.16 -12.33 18.90
N TYR A 333 6.27 -11.62 19.09
CA TYR A 333 6.88 -10.85 18.00
C TYR A 333 7.46 -11.78 16.93
N VAL A 334 7.05 -11.55 15.69
CA VAL A 334 7.53 -12.29 14.52
C VAL A 334 8.10 -11.32 13.49
N CYS A 335 9.32 -11.57 13.04
CA CYS A 335 9.88 -10.95 11.85
C CYS A 335 10.17 -12.03 10.79
N ASN A 336 9.78 -11.77 9.55
CA ASN A 336 9.93 -12.76 8.49
C ASN A 336 11.40 -12.94 8.09
N LYS A 337 11.86 -14.20 7.99
CA LYS A 337 13.16 -14.60 7.44
C LYS A 337 13.01 -15.57 6.28
N THR A 338 11.80 -16.01 6.00
CA THR A 338 11.53 -16.98 4.93
C THR A 338 11.56 -16.30 3.57
N VAL A 339 12.19 -16.94 2.60
CA VAL A 339 12.16 -16.53 1.18
C VAL A 339 11.00 -17.24 0.50
N ALA A 340 10.01 -16.49 0.02
CA ALA A 340 8.82 -17.01 -0.62
C ALA A 340 8.33 -16.05 -1.72
N LEU A 341 7.70 -16.60 -2.76
CA LEU A 341 7.21 -15.84 -3.90
C LEU A 341 5.69 -15.66 -3.82
N TRP A 342 5.26 -14.41 -3.81
CA TRP A 342 3.90 -14.03 -4.12
C TRP A 342 3.84 -13.39 -5.51
N SER A 343 2.84 -13.77 -6.32
CA SER A 343 2.64 -13.18 -7.65
C SER A 343 1.19 -13.20 -8.06
N ASN A 344 0.69 -12.05 -8.46
CA ASN A 344 -0.65 -11.89 -9.05
C ASN A 344 -0.64 -11.84 -10.58
N VAL A 345 0.53 -12.06 -11.19
CA VAL A 345 0.69 -12.17 -12.65
C VAL A 345 1.15 -13.57 -13.05
N PRO A 346 0.90 -14.00 -14.30
CA PRO A 346 1.45 -15.23 -14.85
C PRO A 346 2.98 -15.27 -14.79
N MET A 347 3.56 -16.43 -14.49
CA MET A 347 5.02 -16.63 -14.50
C MET A 347 5.66 -16.29 -15.85
N GLY A 348 4.93 -16.41 -16.96
CA GLY A 348 5.39 -15.99 -18.29
C GLY A 348 5.67 -14.48 -18.37
N ILE A 349 4.93 -13.65 -17.64
CA ILE A 349 5.18 -12.21 -17.53
C ILE A 349 6.49 -11.98 -16.76
N LEU A 350 6.69 -12.64 -15.61
CA LEU A 350 7.93 -12.50 -14.85
C LEU A 350 9.14 -12.92 -15.67
N ARG A 351 9.06 -14.08 -16.37
CA ARG A 351 10.15 -14.55 -17.25
C ARG A 351 10.49 -13.57 -18.38
N ARG A 352 9.52 -12.80 -18.86
CA ARG A 352 9.71 -11.85 -19.96
C ARG A 352 10.26 -10.51 -19.51
N TYR A 353 9.77 -9.99 -18.37
CA TYR A 353 9.99 -8.59 -17.98
C TYR A 353 10.98 -8.42 -16.82
N VAL A 354 11.24 -9.46 -15.99
CA VAL A 354 12.29 -9.40 -14.97
C VAL A 354 13.67 -9.52 -15.65
N LYS A 355 14.44 -8.44 -15.58
CA LYS A 355 15.75 -8.32 -16.25
C LYS A 355 16.88 -8.99 -15.46
N ASN A 356 16.81 -8.92 -14.13
CA ASN A 356 17.82 -9.53 -13.27
C ASN A 356 17.78 -11.06 -13.36
N LYS A 357 18.74 -11.63 -14.06
CA LYS A 357 18.81 -13.10 -14.32
C LYS A 357 18.99 -13.93 -13.05
N ALA A 358 19.71 -13.39 -12.05
CA ALA A 358 19.92 -14.10 -10.79
C ALA A 358 18.59 -14.16 -10.02
N LEU A 359 17.91 -13.04 -9.90
CA LEU A 359 16.58 -12.96 -9.30
C LEU A 359 15.56 -13.83 -10.05
N LEU A 360 15.59 -13.85 -11.38
CA LEU A 360 14.71 -14.70 -12.18
C LEU A 360 14.93 -16.20 -11.90
N ARG A 361 16.17 -16.65 -11.75
CA ARG A 361 16.48 -18.04 -11.38
C ARG A 361 15.93 -18.35 -9.98
N GLU A 362 16.14 -17.47 -9.02
CA GLU A 362 15.65 -17.62 -7.65
C GLU A 362 14.13 -17.81 -7.63
N ILE A 363 13.37 -16.87 -8.22
CA ILE A 363 11.90 -16.92 -8.20
C ILE A 363 11.31 -18.10 -8.99
N THR A 364 11.98 -18.57 -10.03
CA THR A 364 11.48 -19.72 -10.81
C THR A 364 11.65 -21.05 -10.09
N SER A 365 12.48 -21.12 -9.05
CA SER A 365 12.65 -22.32 -8.20
C SER A 365 11.64 -22.40 -7.05
N LEU A 366 10.86 -21.33 -6.80
CA LEU A 366 9.95 -21.23 -5.66
C LEU A 366 8.49 -21.54 -6.04
N PRO A 367 7.71 -22.12 -5.12
CA PRO A 367 6.27 -22.21 -5.28
C PRO A 367 5.66 -20.81 -5.27
N VAL A 368 4.61 -20.60 -6.07
CA VAL A 368 3.96 -19.30 -6.21
C VAL A 368 2.69 -19.24 -5.37
N THR A 369 2.63 -18.32 -4.42
CA THR A 369 1.39 -17.96 -3.72
C THR A 369 0.64 -16.90 -4.50
N ARG A 370 -0.69 -17.07 -4.67
CA ARG A 370 -1.57 -16.14 -5.37
C ARG A 370 -2.74 -15.75 -4.50
N THR A 371 -3.11 -14.47 -4.50
CA THR A 371 -4.25 -13.97 -3.71
C THR A 371 -5.56 -14.56 -4.19
N LEU A 372 -5.87 -14.41 -5.49
CA LEU A 372 -7.19 -14.68 -6.04
C LEU A 372 -7.50 -16.16 -6.34
N PHE A 373 -6.47 -17.01 -6.36
CA PHE A 373 -6.64 -18.45 -6.62
C PHE A 373 -6.55 -19.23 -5.31
N TYR A 374 -7.71 -19.52 -4.75
CA TYR A 374 -7.86 -20.25 -3.49
C TYR A 374 -8.80 -21.44 -3.67
N ARG A 375 -8.33 -22.65 -3.31
CA ARG A 375 -9.11 -23.90 -3.51
C ARG A 375 -10.45 -23.87 -2.75
N GLY A 376 -10.51 -23.25 -1.57
CA GLY A 376 -11.73 -23.10 -0.77
C GLY A 376 -12.79 -22.18 -1.40
N ASP A 377 -12.43 -21.44 -2.47
CA ASP A 377 -13.33 -20.46 -3.11
C ASP A 377 -13.38 -20.58 -4.65
N LEU A 378 -13.08 -21.74 -5.19
CA LEU A 378 -13.14 -21.96 -6.65
C LEU A 378 -14.52 -22.46 -7.08
N SER A 379 -15.34 -21.58 -7.64
CA SER A 379 -16.46 -21.92 -8.48
C SER A 379 -16.10 -21.75 -9.96
N LEU A 380 -16.78 -22.45 -10.87
CA LEU A 380 -16.51 -22.32 -12.31
C LEU A 380 -16.68 -20.86 -12.79
N LYS A 381 -17.72 -20.17 -12.31
CA LYS A 381 -17.98 -18.76 -12.65
C LYS A 381 -16.81 -17.85 -12.19
N ARG A 382 -16.35 -18.06 -10.95
CA ARG A 382 -15.21 -17.31 -10.40
C ARG A 382 -13.93 -17.62 -11.15
N LEU A 383 -13.64 -18.90 -11.38
CA LEU A 383 -12.42 -19.33 -12.09
C LEU A 383 -12.32 -18.71 -13.49
N VAL A 384 -13.43 -18.71 -14.25
CA VAL A 384 -13.47 -18.06 -15.57
C VAL A 384 -13.26 -16.55 -15.46
N ARG A 385 -13.91 -15.89 -14.49
CA ARG A 385 -13.83 -14.43 -14.34
C ARG A 385 -12.42 -13.98 -13.94
N VAL A 386 -11.87 -14.57 -12.88
CA VAL A 386 -10.52 -14.28 -12.38
C VAL A 386 -9.46 -14.74 -13.38
N GLY A 387 -9.63 -15.90 -14.00
CA GLY A 387 -8.71 -16.42 -15.01
C GLY A 387 -8.60 -15.51 -16.24
N LYS A 388 -9.74 -14.98 -16.74
CA LYS A 388 -9.72 -13.98 -17.83
C LYS A 388 -8.93 -12.72 -17.45
N GLN A 389 -9.16 -12.17 -16.26
CA GLN A 389 -8.41 -11.01 -15.76
C GLN A 389 -6.91 -11.32 -15.63
N PHE A 390 -6.57 -12.49 -15.10
CA PHE A 390 -5.20 -12.94 -14.93
C PHE A 390 -4.46 -13.07 -16.28
N LEU A 391 -5.10 -13.61 -17.31
CA LEU A 391 -4.54 -13.71 -18.65
C LEU A 391 -4.50 -12.36 -19.40
N ALA A 392 -5.48 -11.49 -19.18
CA ALA A 392 -5.50 -10.15 -19.80
C ALA A 392 -4.27 -9.31 -19.45
N GLN A 393 -3.59 -9.62 -18.35
CA GLN A 393 -2.36 -8.94 -17.92
C GLN A 393 -1.23 -9.02 -18.95
N TYR A 394 -1.18 -10.08 -19.77
CA TYR A 394 -0.21 -10.13 -20.88
C TYR A 394 -0.37 -8.96 -21.85
N GLY A 395 -1.61 -8.57 -22.14
CA GLY A 395 -1.92 -7.40 -22.97
C GLY A 395 -1.50 -6.09 -22.32
N GLY A 396 -1.79 -5.93 -21.03
CA GLY A 396 -1.40 -4.74 -20.24
C GLY A 396 0.12 -4.54 -20.22
N PHE A 397 0.87 -5.58 -19.86
CA PHE A 397 2.33 -5.51 -19.86
C PHE A 397 2.90 -5.28 -21.26
N LYS A 398 2.37 -5.93 -22.30
CA LYS A 398 2.83 -5.68 -23.66
C LYS A 398 2.67 -4.22 -24.09
N LYS A 399 1.59 -3.56 -23.62
CA LYS A 399 1.25 -2.19 -24.05
C LYS A 399 1.97 -1.10 -23.22
N TYR A 400 2.13 -1.32 -21.90
CA TYR A 400 2.50 -0.25 -20.98
C TYR A 400 3.86 -0.42 -20.30
N TYR A 401 4.48 -1.61 -20.40
CA TYR A 401 5.78 -1.83 -19.76
C TYR A 401 6.86 -0.92 -20.36
N PHE A 402 7.64 -0.30 -19.49
CA PHE A 402 8.90 0.36 -19.81
C PHE A 402 9.95 -0.01 -18.76
N ASP A 403 11.22 0.06 -19.16
CA ASP A 403 12.33 -0.29 -18.27
C ASP A 403 12.82 0.95 -17.52
N LYS A 404 12.53 1.01 -16.22
CA LYS A 404 12.88 2.15 -15.36
C LYS A 404 14.39 2.42 -15.29
N GLU A 405 15.24 1.39 -15.43
CA GLU A 405 16.70 1.56 -15.37
C GLU A 405 17.26 2.18 -16.65
N THR A 406 16.68 1.85 -17.80
CA THR A 406 17.18 2.30 -19.09
C THR A 406 16.40 3.43 -19.71
N ASP A 407 15.12 3.57 -19.38
CA ASP A 407 14.22 4.50 -20.02
C ASP A 407 14.03 5.81 -19.23
N PHE A 408 14.06 5.77 -17.87
CA PHE A 408 14.02 7.00 -17.06
C PHE A 408 15.18 7.98 -17.33
N PRO A 409 16.44 7.56 -17.49
CA PRO A 409 17.50 8.50 -17.82
C PRO A 409 17.37 9.18 -19.19
N LYS A 410 16.43 8.72 -20.03
CA LYS A 410 16.20 9.23 -21.39
C LYS A 410 14.94 10.09 -21.50
N MET A 411 14.11 10.14 -20.45
CA MET A 411 12.95 11.01 -20.37
C MET A 411 13.31 12.37 -19.77
#